data_146bf587827c74180fdb790a158ddcaa
#
_entry.id   146bf587827c74180fdb790a158ddcaa
#
_cell.length_a   1.000
_cell.length_b   1.000
_cell.length_c   1.000
_cell.angle_alpha   90.00
_cell.angle_beta   90.00
_cell.angle_gamma   90.00
#
_symmetry.space_group_name_H-M   'P 1'
#
loop_
_entity.id
_entity.type
_entity.pdbx_description
1 polymer ?
#
loop_
_entity_poly.entity_id
_entity_poly.type
_entity_poly.pdbx_seq_one_letter_code
_entity_poly.pdbx_strand_id
1 'polypeptide(L)'
;HNKLLWRASFVDGVKTGFVKQSGHCLIASGSRDGWRLIAVVLDSPDIYADAKALLEYGFAAYSRRVYAKAGDAVGQAPVSRGKRSRVPAIAKWTLGSVVGPGVNENCRLDVKLDKLRAECVE
;
A
#
# COMPACT_ATOMS: atom_id res chain seq x y z
N HIS A 1 26.41 -7.50 -3.46
CA HIS A 1 25.53 -7.72 -2.32
C HIS A 1 24.92 -6.38 -1.85
N ASN A 2 23.64 -6.36 -1.53
CA ASN A 2 22.96 -5.16 -0.99
C ASN A 2 23.42 -4.93 0.46
N LYS A 3 24.35 -3.99 0.66
CA LYS A 3 24.88 -3.66 2.00
C LYS A 3 23.86 -2.95 2.90
N LEU A 4 22.74 -2.45 2.35
CA LEU A 4 21.70 -1.76 3.11
C LEU A 4 20.96 -2.70 4.06
N LEU A 5 20.86 -3.98 3.72
CA LEU A 5 20.29 -5.04 4.58
C LEU A 5 20.97 -5.15 5.95
N TRP A 6 22.24 -4.76 6.05
CA TRP A 6 23.02 -4.79 7.30
C TRP A 6 23.01 -3.44 8.03
N ARG A 7 22.61 -2.36 7.35
CA ARG A 7 22.69 -0.99 7.88
C ARG A 7 21.33 -0.44 8.36
N ALA A 8 20.23 -1.09 7.96
CA ALA A 8 18.89 -0.64 8.31
C ALA A 8 17.97 -1.85 8.50
N SER A 9 17.57 -2.10 9.74
CA SER A 9 16.76 -3.27 10.13
C SER A 9 15.39 -3.35 9.49
N PHE A 10 14.86 -2.23 9.01
CA PHE A 10 13.57 -2.17 8.33
C PHE A 10 13.66 -2.47 6.82
N VAL A 11 14.89 -2.62 6.28
CA VAL A 11 15.13 -2.92 4.85
C VAL A 11 15.18 -4.42 4.65
N ASP A 12 14.45 -4.92 3.64
CA ASP A 12 14.31 -6.34 3.33
C ASP A 12 14.61 -6.72 1.86
N GLY A 13 15.09 -5.78 1.05
CA GLY A 13 15.45 -6.03 -0.36
C GLY A 13 15.91 -4.75 -1.06
N VAL A 14 16.11 -4.73 -2.37
CA VAL A 14 15.76 -5.76 -3.36
C VAL A 14 16.98 -6.10 -4.22
N LYS A 15 17.49 -5.16 -5.04
CA LYS A 15 18.51 -5.44 -6.06
C LYS A 15 19.45 -4.27 -6.28
N THR A 16 20.74 -4.56 -6.30
CA THR A 16 21.77 -3.64 -6.80
C THR A 16 22.03 -3.85 -8.30
N GLY A 17 22.39 -2.82 -9.00
CA GLY A 17 22.80 -2.86 -10.39
C GLY A 17 23.97 -1.91 -10.65
N PHE A 18 24.79 -2.26 -11.61
CA PHE A 18 25.82 -1.39 -12.14
C PHE A 18 26.01 -1.68 -13.62
N VAL A 19 25.95 -0.62 -14.43
CA VAL A 19 26.46 -0.62 -15.79
C VAL A 19 27.19 0.71 -16.04
N LYS A 20 28.20 0.67 -16.89
CA LYS A 20 29.09 1.84 -17.13
C LYS A 20 28.33 3.11 -17.53
N GLN A 21 27.20 2.96 -18.23
CA GLN A 21 26.38 4.08 -18.70
C GLN A 21 25.40 4.61 -17.64
N SER A 22 24.94 3.78 -16.71
CA SER A 22 23.94 4.16 -15.70
C SER A 22 24.50 4.25 -14.27
N GLY A 23 25.81 4.07 -14.10
CA GLY A 23 26.45 4.13 -12.80
C GLY A 23 25.95 3.07 -11.82
N HIS A 24 26.08 3.36 -10.55
CA HIS A 24 25.56 2.52 -9.46
C HIS A 24 24.08 2.78 -9.22
N CYS A 25 23.31 1.69 -9.21
CA CYS A 25 21.86 1.74 -9.02
C CYS A 25 21.43 0.80 -7.89
N LEU A 26 20.37 1.15 -7.18
CA LEU A 26 19.79 0.34 -6.13
C LEU A 26 18.26 0.46 -6.14
N ILE A 27 17.58 -0.68 -6.11
CA ILE A 27 16.18 -0.76 -5.70
C ILE A 27 16.20 -1.30 -4.27
N ALA A 28 15.71 -0.52 -3.33
CA ALA A 28 15.56 -0.91 -1.94
C ALA A 28 14.10 -0.97 -1.54
N SER A 29 13.73 -1.95 -0.73
CA SER A 29 12.42 -1.98 -0.08
C SER A 29 12.59 -2.03 1.42
N GLY A 30 11.65 -1.41 2.12
CA GLY A 30 11.59 -1.43 3.56
C GLY A 30 10.16 -1.45 4.06
N SER A 31 9.96 -2.01 5.26
CA SER A 31 8.64 -2.14 5.87
C SER A 31 8.65 -1.60 7.29
N ARG A 32 7.61 -0.80 7.65
CA ARG A 32 7.30 -0.36 9.02
C ARG A 32 5.80 -0.47 9.25
N ASP A 33 5.39 -1.02 10.37
CA ASP A 33 3.98 -1.14 10.78
C ASP A 33 3.06 -1.75 9.70
N GLY A 34 3.56 -2.78 8.99
CA GLY A 34 2.84 -3.45 7.92
C GLY A 34 2.71 -2.62 6.63
N TRP A 35 3.41 -1.49 6.53
CA TRP A 35 3.47 -0.67 5.34
C TRP A 35 4.85 -0.76 4.68
N ARG A 36 4.85 -1.06 3.38
CA ARG A 36 6.05 -1.21 2.56
C ARG A 36 6.25 0.00 1.66
N LEU A 37 7.50 0.50 1.63
CA LEU A 37 7.97 1.48 0.67
C LEU A 37 9.05 0.88 -0.22
N ILE A 38 9.17 1.40 -1.42
CA ILE A 38 10.20 1.06 -2.38
C ILE A 38 10.90 2.35 -2.78
N ALA A 39 12.23 2.38 -2.67
CA ALA A 39 13.08 3.45 -3.16
C ALA A 39 13.88 2.96 -4.37
N VAL A 40 13.95 3.78 -5.40
CA VAL A 40 14.77 3.55 -6.59
C VAL A 40 15.81 4.66 -6.67
N VAL A 41 17.07 4.29 -6.65
CA VAL A 41 18.21 5.20 -6.76
C VAL A 41 18.99 4.83 -8.01
N LEU A 42 19.26 5.79 -8.86
CA LEU A 42 19.99 5.63 -10.11
C LEU A 42 21.17 6.61 -10.14
N ASP A 43 22.32 6.11 -10.61
CA ASP A 43 23.54 6.90 -10.82
C ASP A 43 23.94 7.74 -9.61
N SER A 44 23.99 7.12 -8.43
CA SER A 44 24.39 7.78 -7.19
C SER A 44 25.77 7.34 -6.75
N PRO A 45 26.60 8.27 -6.23
CA PRO A 45 27.89 7.94 -5.63
C PRO A 45 27.75 7.13 -4.34
N ASP A 46 26.65 7.29 -3.58
CA ASP A 46 26.32 6.47 -2.41
C ASP A 46 24.87 6.01 -2.41
N ILE A 47 24.60 4.99 -3.26
CA ILE A 47 23.28 4.38 -3.42
C ILE A 47 22.67 3.89 -2.10
N TYR A 48 23.49 3.55 -1.12
CA TYR A 48 22.99 3.04 0.17
C TYR A 48 22.52 4.17 1.09
N ALA A 49 23.27 5.25 1.17
CA ALA A 49 22.88 6.43 1.93
C ALA A 49 21.62 7.05 1.34
N ASP A 50 21.57 7.24 0.03
CA ASP A 50 20.43 7.83 -0.66
C ASP A 50 19.16 6.98 -0.53
N ALA A 51 19.26 5.66 -0.75
CA ALA A 51 18.11 4.78 -0.61
C ALA A 51 17.58 4.74 0.82
N LYS A 52 18.47 4.76 1.82
CA LYS A 52 18.08 4.84 3.23
C LYS A 52 17.36 6.15 3.52
N ALA A 53 17.92 7.29 3.09
CA ALA A 53 17.34 8.61 3.28
C ALA A 53 15.95 8.72 2.63
N LEU A 54 15.77 8.20 1.40
CA LEU A 54 14.48 8.18 0.72
C LEU A 54 13.43 7.35 1.46
N LEU A 55 13.79 6.15 1.94
CA LEU A 55 12.88 5.32 2.73
C LEU A 55 12.51 5.97 4.05
N GLU A 56 13.49 6.53 4.78
CA GLU A 56 13.25 7.25 6.04
C GLU A 56 12.37 8.48 5.82
N TYR A 57 12.63 9.26 4.78
CA TYR A 57 11.76 10.37 4.39
C TYR A 57 10.34 9.90 4.09
N GLY A 58 10.20 8.84 3.30
CA GLY A 58 8.90 8.29 2.96
C GLY A 58 8.10 7.86 4.19
N PHE A 59 8.73 7.19 5.15
CA PHE A 59 8.07 6.80 6.41
C PHE A 59 7.78 7.97 7.34
N ALA A 60 8.56 9.06 7.27
CA ALA A 60 8.35 10.25 8.10
C ALA A 60 7.30 11.20 7.51
N ALA A 61 7.33 11.40 6.17
CA ALA A 61 6.51 12.40 5.50
C ALA A 61 5.13 11.88 5.07
N TYR A 62 4.98 10.56 4.95
CA TYR A 62 3.74 9.93 4.49
C TYR A 62 3.20 8.99 5.56
N SER A 63 1.89 8.83 5.57
CA SER A 63 1.20 7.87 6.44
C SER A 63 0.16 7.08 5.65
N ARG A 64 -0.18 5.89 6.13
CA ARG A 64 -1.24 5.07 5.57
C ARG A 64 -2.51 5.24 6.39
N ARG A 65 -3.56 5.76 5.75
CA ARG A 65 -4.90 5.84 6.34
C ARG A 65 -5.73 4.64 5.89
N VAL A 66 -6.26 3.89 6.85
CA VAL A 66 -7.14 2.75 6.60
C VAL A 66 -8.58 3.21 6.80
N TYR A 67 -9.44 3.01 5.80
CA TYR A 67 -10.86 3.35 5.83
C TYR A 67 -11.73 2.15 6.17
N ALA A 68 -11.33 0.95 5.74
CA ALA A 68 -11.97 -0.30 6.10
C ALA A 68 -10.93 -1.42 6.09
N LYS A 69 -10.99 -2.31 7.06
CA LYS A 69 -10.17 -3.53 7.08
C LYS A 69 -10.88 -4.66 6.33
N ALA A 70 -10.12 -5.63 5.86
CA ALA A 70 -10.72 -6.86 5.33
C ALA A 70 -11.62 -7.50 6.40
N GLY A 71 -12.86 -7.82 6.03
CA GLY A 71 -13.90 -8.34 6.94
C GLY A 71 -14.84 -7.29 7.52
N ASP A 72 -14.53 -5.99 7.42
CA ASP A 72 -15.43 -4.94 7.92
C ASP A 72 -16.70 -4.85 7.06
N ALA A 73 -17.85 -4.61 7.72
CA ALA A 73 -19.08 -4.28 7.02
C ALA A 73 -19.02 -2.82 6.53
N VAL A 74 -19.05 -2.65 5.21
CA VAL A 74 -18.89 -1.34 4.55
C VAL A 74 -20.20 -0.78 4.00
N GLY A 75 -21.28 -1.52 4.09
CA GLY A 75 -22.61 -1.09 3.64
C GLY A 75 -23.61 -2.24 3.62
N GLN A 76 -24.76 -1.98 3.00
CA GLN A 76 -25.78 -2.99 2.79
C GLN A 76 -26.23 -3.02 1.33
N ALA A 77 -26.05 -4.14 0.65
CA ALA A 77 -26.48 -4.35 -0.71
C ALA A 77 -27.96 -4.77 -0.76
N PRO A 78 -28.79 -4.14 -1.60
CA PRO A 78 -30.16 -4.58 -1.82
C PRO A 78 -30.18 -5.91 -2.60
N VAL A 79 -31.07 -6.80 -2.21
CA VAL A 79 -31.21 -8.11 -2.86
C VAL A 79 -32.61 -8.25 -3.45
N SER A 80 -32.71 -8.69 -4.72
CA SER A 80 -33.97 -9.06 -5.35
C SER A 80 -34.17 -10.57 -5.32
N ARG A 81 -35.41 -11.00 -5.06
CA ARG A 81 -35.82 -12.42 -5.00
C ARG A 81 -35.14 -13.25 -3.91
N GLY A 82 -34.54 -12.62 -2.89
CA GLY A 82 -33.93 -13.29 -1.76
C GLY A 82 -34.88 -13.33 -0.54
N LYS A 83 -34.58 -14.19 0.44
CA LYS A 83 -35.30 -14.22 1.74
C LYS A 83 -35.09 -12.94 2.54
N ARG A 84 -34.00 -12.19 2.30
CA ARG A 84 -33.70 -10.90 2.90
C ARG A 84 -33.68 -9.83 1.81
N SER A 85 -34.22 -8.68 2.09
CA SER A 85 -34.21 -7.54 1.15
C SER A 85 -32.85 -6.85 1.07
N ARG A 86 -31.99 -7.06 2.07
CA ARG A 86 -30.62 -6.51 2.15
C ARG A 86 -29.67 -7.50 2.80
N VAL A 87 -28.42 -7.47 2.37
CA VAL A 87 -27.32 -8.22 2.97
C VAL A 87 -26.13 -7.31 3.23
N PRO A 88 -25.33 -7.57 4.29
CA PRO A 88 -24.13 -6.76 4.53
C PRO A 88 -23.13 -6.95 3.41
N ALA A 89 -22.56 -5.84 2.95
CA ALA A 89 -21.40 -5.83 2.06
C ALA A 89 -20.13 -5.81 2.92
N ILE A 90 -19.27 -6.78 2.71
CA ILE A 90 -18.04 -6.95 3.50
C ILE A 90 -16.85 -6.56 2.63
N ALA A 91 -15.94 -5.77 3.18
CA ALA A 91 -14.69 -5.45 2.51
C ALA A 91 -13.86 -6.73 2.34
N LYS A 92 -13.58 -7.10 1.08
CA LYS A 92 -12.74 -8.27 0.77
C LYS A 92 -11.27 -7.99 1.11
N TRP A 93 -10.84 -6.75 0.95
CA TRP A 93 -9.47 -6.29 1.17
C TRP A 93 -9.47 -5.08 2.10
N THR A 94 -8.34 -4.85 2.76
CA THR A 94 -8.13 -3.59 3.49
C THR A 94 -8.07 -2.44 2.49
N LEU A 95 -8.96 -1.47 2.65
CA LEU A 95 -9.04 -0.26 1.83
C LEU A 95 -8.37 0.90 2.58
N GLY A 96 -7.52 1.60 1.88
CA GLY A 96 -6.82 2.75 2.46
C GLY A 96 -6.18 3.61 1.39
N SER A 97 -5.67 4.76 1.81
CA SER A 97 -4.88 5.65 0.97
C SER A 97 -3.57 6.02 1.66
N VAL A 98 -2.63 6.53 0.89
CA VAL A 98 -1.42 7.17 1.39
C VAL A 98 -1.70 8.66 1.50
N VAL A 99 -1.45 9.22 2.67
CA VAL A 99 -1.57 10.67 2.95
C VAL A 99 -0.16 11.22 3.10
N GLY A 100 0.14 12.28 2.35
CA GLY A 100 1.44 12.94 2.35
C GLY A 100 1.35 14.44 2.61
N PRO A 101 2.48 15.14 2.61
CA PRO A 101 2.53 16.58 2.81
C PRO A 101 1.61 17.32 1.83
N GLY A 102 0.78 18.23 2.33
CA GLY A 102 -0.13 19.05 1.54
C GLY A 102 -1.40 18.36 1.04
N VAL A 103 -1.62 17.09 1.37
CA VAL A 103 -2.88 16.38 1.05
C VAL A 103 -3.92 16.73 2.11
N ASN A 104 -5.07 17.25 1.66
CA ASN A 104 -6.18 17.55 2.56
C ASN A 104 -6.79 16.24 3.08
N GLU A 105 -6.88 16.08 4.42
CA GLU A 105 -7.25 14.82 5.08
C GLU A 105 -8.74 14.46 4.99
N ASN A 106 -9.53 15.22 4.23
CA ASN A 106 -10.99 15.05 4.12
C ASN A 106 -11.43 13.94 3.14
N CYS A 107 -10.68 12.85 3.07
CA CYS A 107 -11.09 11.67 2.31
C CYS A 107 -12.08 10.82 3.14
N ARG A 108 -13.22 10.50 2.55
CA ARG A 108 -14.20 9.55 3.10
C ARG A 108 -14.35 8.36 2.15
N LEU A 109 -14.71 7.22 2.71
CA LEU A 109 -15.09 6.05 1.92
C LEU A 109 -16.54 6.24 1.42
N ASP A 110 -16.74 6.31 0.12
CA ASP A 110 -18.05 6.26 -0.51
C ASP A 110 -18.21 4.91 -1.22
N VAL A 111 -19.16 4.09 -0.75
CA VAL A 111 -19.36 2.73 -1.25
C VAL A 111 -20.65 2.72 -2.07
N LYS A 112 -20.51 2.56 -3.37
CA LYS A 112 -21.65 2.33 -4.28
C LYS A 112 -21.82 0.83 -4.48
N LEU A 113 -23.02 0.34 -4.21
CA LEU A 113 -23.35 -1.09 -4.32
C LEU A 113 -24.46 -1.27 -5.34
N ASP A 114 -24.21 -2.13 -6.31
CA ASP A 114 -25.23 -2.55 -7.27
C ASP A 114 -26.22 -3.50 -6.61
N LYS A 115 -27.44 -3.58 -7.17
CA LYS A 115 -28.49 -4.48 -6.72
C LYS A 115 -28.10 -5.93 -7.04
N LEU A 116 -27.98 -6.75 -6.00
CA LEU A 116 -27.73 -8.17 -6.13
C LEU A 116 -29.01 -8.93 -6.46
N ARG A 117 -28.88 -9.97 -7.28
CA ARG A 117 -29.92 -10.96 -7.55
C ARG A 117 -29.57 -12.26 -6.87
N ALA A 118 -30.46 -12.81 -6.07
CA ALA A 118 -30.28 -14.15 -5.53
C ALA A 118 -30.59 -15.17 -6.65
N GLU A 119 -29.64 -16.06 -6.91
CA GLU A 119 -29.84 -17.24 -7.73
C GLU A 119 -30.13 -18.42 -6.81
N CYS A 120 -31.18 -19.18 -7.11
CA CYS A 120 -31.41 -20.47 -6.44
C CYS A 120 -30.35 -21.43 -6.99
N VAL A 121 -29.46 -21.90 -6.13
CA VAL A 121 -28.63 -23.06 -6.38
C VAL A 121 -29.48 -24.26 -5.98
N GLU A 122 -29.86 -25.09 -6.98
CA GLU A 122 -30.50 -26.38 -6.75
C GLU A 122 -29.56 -27.39 -6.09
#